data_64506979bc8411ab9ceb357367851e3c
#
_entry.id   64506979bc8411ab9ceb357367851e3c
#
_cell.length_a   1.000
_cell.length_b   1.000
_cell.length_c   1.000
_cell.angle_alpha   90.00
_cell.angle_beta   90.00
_cell.angle_gamma   90.00
#
_symmetry.space_group_name_H-M   'P 1'
#
loop_
_entity.id
_entity.type
_entity.pdbx_description
1 polymer ?
#
loop_
_entity_poly.entity_id
_entity_poly.type
_entity_poly.pdbx_seq_one_letter_code
_entity_poly.pdbx_strand_id
1 'polypeptide(L)'
;MNLIYKEYIKFLRDVTGKELADIKEGYFWLDKQIIKGFDKYGNIHKFYRVVISNDLSTAELRKLKDYDNVEDVDLASWQDLIEMKKEHLKQIESEAIILIKEKMKEYQEYTSIIPVSMGKDSMLTCYLVRSLYPDTKAVFNNTTLDCKDTYRMAKRFLTVKS
;
A
#
# COMPACT_ATOMS: atom_id res chain seq x y z
N MET A 1 1.85 6.21 4.62
CA MET A 1 3.03 6.07 3.73
C MET A 1 2.60 5.29 2.50
N ASN A 2 2.83 5.81 1.30
CA ASN A 2 2.42 5.21 0.03
C ASN A 2 3.64 4.93 -0.85
N LEU A 3 3.63 3.80 -1.56
CA LEU A 3 4.67 3.49 -2.54
C LEU A 3 4.65 4.49 -3.71
N ILE A 4 5.84 4.84 -4.22
CA ILE A 4 5.97 5.72 -5.39
C ILE A 4 6.11 4.86 -6.63
N TYR A 5 5.06 4.84 -7.45
CA TYR A 5 5.02 4.16 -8.74
C TYR A 5 5.44 5.08 -9.89
N LYS A 6 5.77 4.50 -11.03
CA LYS A 6 6.19 5.22 -12.24
C LYS A 6 5.19 6.31 -12.69
N GLU A 7 3.90 6.09 -12.49
CA GLU A 7 2.84 7.04 -12.81
C GLU A 7 2.96 8.31 -11.95
N TYR A 8 3.29 8.15 -10.66
CA TYR A 8 3.50 9.28 -9.77
C TYR A 8 4.81 10.04 -10.09
N ILE A 9 5.87 9.31 -10.45
CA ILE A 9 7.14 9.92 -10.90
C ILE A 9 6.89 10.73 -12.17
N LYS A 10 6.13 10.18 -13.14
CA LYS A 10 5.71 10.88 -14.35
C LYS A 10 4.91 12.14 -14.01
N PHE A 11 3.88 12.03 -13.15
CA PHE A 11 3.09 13.17 -12.69
C PHE A 11 3.99 14.26 -12.11
N LEU A 12 4.90 13.92 -11.18
CA LEU A 12 5.83 14.89 -10.59
C LEU A 12 6.70 15.56 -11.64
N ARG A 13 7.21 14.82 -12.63
CA ARG A 13 7.99 15.36 -13.73
C ARG A 13 7.17 16.37 -14.55
N ASP A 14 5.96 15.97 -14.92
CA ASP A 14 5.07 16.81 -15.76
C ASP A 14 4.71 18.13 -15.05
N VAL A 15 4.42 18.11 -13.73
CA VAL A 15 4.01 19.30 -12.97
C VAL A 15 5.16 20.15 -12.43
N THR A 16 6.34 19.57 -12.24
CA THR A 16 7.53 20.33 -11.76
C THR A 16 8.42 20.83 -12.88
N GLY A 17 8.31 20.25 -14.07
CA GLY A 17 9.22 20.50 -15.20
C GLY A 17 10.66 20.03 -14.94
N LYS A 18 10.89 19.19 -13.92
CA LYS A 18 12.22 18.71 -13.53
C LYS A 18 12.43 17.25 -13.92
N GLU A 19 13.62 16.93 -14.40
CA GLU A 19 14.07 15.54 -14.48
C GLU A 19 14.26 14.97 -13.08
N LEU A 20 13.72 13.78 -12.85
CA LEU A 20 13.77 13.07 -11.57
C LEU A 20 14.49 11.73 -11.76
N ALA A 21 15.68 11.78 -12.36
CA ALA A 21 16.47 10.60 -12.69
C ALA A 21 16.91 9.80 -11.45
N ASP A 22 17.01 10.47 -10.32
CA ASP A 22 17.39 9.91 -9.02
C ASP A 22 16.22 9.23 -8.29
N ILE A 23 14.97 9.53 -8.67
CA ILE A 23 13.79 8.88 -8.07
C ILE A 23 13.32 7.73 -8.96
N LYS A 24 13.53 6.50 -8.49
CA LYS A 24 13.19 5.27 -9.22
C LYS A 24 12.04 4.53 -8.55
N GLU A 25 11.17 3.93 -9.36
CA GLU A 25 10.15 2.99 -8.85
C GLU A 25 10.82 1.83 -8.11
N GLY A 26 10.20 1.39 -7.03
CA GLY A 26 10.68 0.25 -6.25
C GLY A 26 11.61 0.61 -5.08
N TYR A 27 11.93 1.90 -4.88
CA TYR A 27 12.85 2.32 -3.83
C TYR A 27 12.30 3.41 -2.91
N PHE A 28 11.23 4.09 -3.31
CA PHE A 28 10.75 5.28 -2.61
C PHE A 28 9.32 5.18 -2.13
N TRP A 29 9.03 5.93 -1.07
CA TRP A 29 7.70 6.11 -0.49
C TRP A 29 7.38 7.59 -0.33
N LEU A 30 6.10 7.93 -0.49
CA LEU A 30 5.55 9.22 -0.12
C LEU A 30 4.87 9.09 1.25
N ASP A 31 5.36 9.85 2.22
CA ASP A 31 4.75 9.96 3.53
C ASP A 31 4.38 11.41 3.79
N LYS A 32 3.06 11.69 3.78
CA LYS A 32 2.54 13.05 3.75
C LYS A 32 3.08 13.79 2.52
N GLN A 33 4.01 14.68 2.70
CA GLN A 33 4.65 15.47 1.63
C GLN A 33 6.14 15.15 1.47
N ILE A 34 6.63 14.07 2.07
CA ILE A 34 8.05 13.77 2.09
C ILE A 34 8.32 12.48 1.31
N ILE A 35 9.23 12.57 0.32
CA ILE A 35 9.78 11.41 -0.37
C ILE A 35 10.88 10.82 0.51
N LYS A 36 10.71 9.55 0.86
CA LYS A 36 11.59 8.78 1.74
C LYS A 36 12.04 7.49 1.05
N GLY A 37 13.16 6.96 1.50
CA GLY A 37 13.64 5.62 1.16
C GLY A 37 14.18 4.93 2.41
N PHE A 38 14.54 3.67 2.27
CA PHE A 38 15.21 2.91 3.31
C PHE A 38 16.57 2.45 2.80
N ASP A 39 17.56 2.42 3.67
CA ASP A 39 18.83 1.76 3.37
C ASP A 39 18.74 0.24 3.61
N LYS A 40 19.80 -0.47 3.30
CA LYS A 40 19.92 -1.93 3.50
C LYS A 40 19.88 -2.36 4.97
N TYR A 41 19.99 -1.42 5.91
CA TYR A 41 19.90 -1.66 7.35
C TYR A 41 18.50 -1.38 7.91
N GLY A 42 17.61 -0.82 7.06
CA GLY A 42 16.23 -0.45 7.43
C GLY A 42 16.11 0.95 8.03
N ASN A 43 17.16 1.78 7.96
CA ASN A 43 17.07 3.17 8.39
C ASN A 43 16.29 4.00 7.36
N ILE A 44 15.53 4.98 7.86
CA ILE A 44 14.71 5.85 7.02
C ILE A 44 15.52 7.09 6.63
N HIS A 45 15.62 7.33 5.33
CA HIS A 45 16.22 8.51 4.73
C HIS A 45 15.16 9.40 4.10
N LYS A 46 15.28 10.71 4.25
CA LYS A 46 14.39 11.70 3.66
C LYS A 46 15.13 12.45 2.56
N PHE A 47 14.49 12.65 1.42
CA PHE A 47 15.15 13.22 0.25
C PHE A 47 14.52 14.54 -0.21
N TYR A 48 13.20 14.55 -0.40
CA TYR A 48 12.50 15.71 -0.94
C TYR A 48 11.22 15.99 -0.18
N ARG A 49 10.86 17.27 -0.09
CA ARG A 49 9.49 17.68 0.22
C ARG A 49 8.78 18.00 -1.08
N VAL A 50 7.60 17.42 -1.26
CA VAL A 50 6.70 17.71 -2.37
C VAL A 50 5.59 18.64 -1.89
N VAL A 51 5.45 19.78 -2.54
CA VAL A 51 4.34 20.72 -2.29
C VAL A 51 3.54 20.78 -3.59
N ILE A 52 2.30 20.31 -3.55
CA ILE A 52 1.40 20.29 -4.71
C ILE A 52 0.31 21.33 -4.50
N SER A 53 -0.01 22.10 -5.54
CA SER A 53 -1.12 23.05 -5.51
C SER A 53 -2.47 22.32 -5.37
N ASN A 54 -3.48 23.00 -4.82
CA ASN A 54 -4.78 22.39 -4.58
C ASN A 54 -5.49 21.93 -5.86
N ASP A 55 -5.22 22.58 -6.98
CA ASP A 55 -5.74 22.25 -8.31
C ASP A 55 -4.91 21.19 -9.06
N LEU A 56 -3.84 20.70 -8.44
CA LEU A 56 -2.89 19.73 -8.98
C LEU A 56 -2.15 20.21 -10.25
N SER A 57 -2.21 21.49 -10.57
CA SER A 57 -1.60 22.06 -11.79
C SER A 57 -0.10 22.27 -11.67
N THR A 58 0.38 22.49 -10.43
CA THR A 58 1.79 22.74 -10.15
C THR A 58 2.27 21.96 -8.94
N ALA A 59 3.54 21.61 -8.95
CA ALA A 59 4.22 21.05 -7.78
C ALA A 59 5.63 21.62 -7.66
N GLU A 60 6.12 21.69 -6.45
CA GLU A 60 7.49 22.08 -6.14
C GLU A 60 8.19 20.95 -5.37
N LEU A 61 9.36 20.56 -5.82
CA LEU A 61 10.26 19.68 -5.10
C LEU A 61 11.32 20.53 -4.40
N ARG A 62 11.30 20.50 -3.08
CA ARG A 62 12.23 21.21 -2.22
C ARG A 62 13.14 20.22 -1.50
N LYS A 63 14.45 20.48 -1.58
CA LYS A 63 15.43 19.81 -0.76
C LYS A 63 15.69 20.66 0.47
N LEU A 64 15.59 20.09 1.67
CA LEU A 64 15.91 20.76 2.92
C LEU A 64 17.32 20.39 3.37
N LYS A 65 17.93 21.23 4.24
CA LYS A 65 19.31 21.01 4.70
C LYS A 65 19.51 19.71 5.50
N ASP A 66 18.46 19.25 6.15
CA ASP A 66 18.43 18.02 6.95
C ASP A 66 18.01 16.79 6.16
N TYR A 67 17.93 16.90 4.83
CA TYR A 67 17.56 15.80 3.94
C TYR A 67 18.81 15.22 3.27
N ASP A 68 18.82 13.91 3.15
CA ASP A 68 19.88 13.16 2.50
C ASP A 68 19.92 13.41 0.99
N ASN A 69 21.08 13.20 0.37
CA ASN A 69 21.17 13.07 -1.07
C ASN A 69 20.86 11.62 -1.47
N VAL A 70 20.11 11.43 -2.55
CA VAL A 70 19.79 10.07 -3.03
C VAL A 70 21.06 9.31 -3.41
N GLU A 71 22.04 10.00 -4.00
CA GLU A 71 23.30 9.40 -4.45
C GLU A 71 24.20 8.93 -3.30
N ASP A 72 24.03 9.49 -2.11
CA ASP A 72 24.86 9.18 -0.93
C ASP A 72 24.32 7.98 -0.13
N VAL A 73 23.15 7.45 -0.50
CA VAL A 73 22.44 6.38 0.25
C VAL A 73 22.33 5.12 -0.59
N ASP A 74 22.85 4.01 -0.09
CA ASP A 74 22.64 2.68 -0.68
C ASP A 74 21.22 2.17 -0.36
N LEU A 75 20.28 2.56 -1.22
CA LEU A 75 18.86 2.30 -1.03
C LEU A 75 18.51 0.81 -1.23
N ALA A 76 17.74 0.27 -0.30
CA ALA A 76 17.09 -1.01 -0.45
C ALA A 76 15.85 -0.90 -1.34
N SER A 77 15.66 -1.85 -2.24
CA SER A 77 14.42 -1.97 -3.00
C SER A 77 13.26 -2.44 -2.11
N TRP A 78 12.04 -2.27 -2.58
CA TRP A 78 10.86 -2.83 -1.90
C TRP A 78 10.97 -4.35 -1.70
N GLN A 79 11.58 -5.04 -2.67
CA GLN A 79 11.78 -6.48 -2.59
C GLN A 79 12.80 -6.86 -1.50
N ASP A 80 13.91 -6.10 -1.41
CA ASP A 80 14.91 -6.30 -0.35
C ASP A 80 14.29 -6.11 1.04
N LEU A 81 13.44 -5.06 1.21
CA LEU A 81 12.75 -4.80 2.47
C LEU A 81 11.74 -5.90 2.83
N ILE A 82 11.03 -6.44 1.85
CA ILE A 82 10.12 -7.59 2.07
C ILE A 82 10.93 -8.79 2.55
N GLU A 83 12.04 -9.10 1.90
CA GLU A 83 12.89 -10.23 2.30
C GLU A 83 13.50 -10.04 3.70
N MET A 84 13.98 -8.82 4.02
CA MET A 84 14.49 -8.47 5.36
C MET A 84 13.44 -8.64 6.45
N LYS A 85 12.15 -8.45 6.15
CA LYS A 85 11.04 -8.56 7.09
C LYS A 85 10.27 -9.88 6.98
N LYS A 86 10.71 -10.80 6.17
CA LYS A 86 9.99 -12.03 5.84
C LYS A 86 9.57 -12.86 7.07
N GLU A 87 10.48 -13.07 8.00
CA GLU A 87 10.19 -13.85 9.20
C GLU A 87 9.17 -13.13 10.11
N HIS A 88 9.30 -11.83 10.25
CA HIS A 88 8.33 -11.02 11.00
C HIS A 88 6.94 -11.02 10.33
N LEU A 89 6.88 -10.93 8.98
CA LEU A 89 5.63 -11.02 8.23
C LEU A 89 4.97 -12.38 8.41
N LYS A 90 5.73 -13.48 8.35
CA LYS A 90 5.22 -14.84 8.62
C LYS A 90 4.67 -14.98 10.04
N GLN A 91 5.34 -14.37 11.02
CA GLN A 91 4.84 -14.38 12.40
C GLN A 91 3.50 -13.68 12.50
N ILE A 92 3.37 -12.45 11.97
CA ILE A 92 2.10 -11.69 11.97
C ILE A 92 1.00 -12.46 11.23
N GLU A 93 1.30 -13.06 10.09
CA GLU A 93 0.35 -13.91 9.35
C GLU A 93 -0.13 -15.10 10.19
N SER A 94 0.79 -15.77 10.88
CA SER A 94 0.47 -16.89 11.77
C SER A 94 -0.42 -16.48 12.94
N GLU A 95 -0.14 -15.34 13.56
CA GLU A 95 -0.96 -14.77 14.63
C GLU A 95 -2.39 -14.41 14.12
N ALA A 96 -2.48 -13.81 12.93
CA ALA A 96 -3.77 -13.52 12.29
C ALA A 96 -4.58 -14.78 11.98
N ILE A 97 -3.91 -15.84 11.49
CA ILE A 97 -4.54 -17.15 11.22
C ILE A 97 -5.08 -17.78 12.50
N ILE A 98 -4.34 -17.73 13.59
CA ILE A 98 -4.79 -18.23 14.91
C ILE A 98 -6.04 -17.47 15.35
N LEU A 99 -5.99 -16.15 15.32
CA LEU A 99 -7.12 -15.29 15.69
C LEU A 99 -8.38 -15.59 14.86
N ILE A 100 -8.23 -15.74 13.53
CA ILE A 100 -9.33 -16.07 12.64
C ILE A 100 -9.95 -17.42 13.07
N LYS A 101 -9.14 -18.46 13.30
CA LYS A 101 -9.61 -19.78 13.70
C LYS A 101 -10.35 -19.74 15.04
N GLU A 102 -9.82 -19.02 16.01
CA GLU A 102 -10.45 -18.85 17.33
C GLU A 102 -11.81 -18.15 17.20
N LYS A 103 -11.89 -17.05 16.44
CA LYS A 103 -13.15 -16.32 16.26
C LYS A 103 -14.19 -17.11 15.45
N MET A 104 -13.76 -17.81 14.41
CA MET A 104 -14.69 -18.68 13.65
C MET A 104 -15.23 -19.84 14.49
N LYS A 105 -14.47 -20.36 15.45
CA LYS A 105 -14.91 -21.35 16.41
C LYS A 105 -15.83 -20.76 17.47
N GLU A 106 -15.50 -19.59 18.02
CA GLU A 106 -16.29 -18.88 19.04
C GLU A 106 -17.70 -18.56 18.52
N TYR A 107 -17.81 -18.18 17.24
CA TYR A 107 -19.07 -17.76 16.61
C TYR A 107 -19.60 -18.79 15.59
N GLN A 108 -19.31 -20.07 15.77
CA GLN A 108 -19.70 -21.13 14.81
C GLN A 108 -21.21 -21.27 14.59
N GLU A 109 -22.04 -20.79 15.52
CA GLU A 109 -23.51 -20.81 15.41
C GLU A 109 -24.04 -19.70 14.48
N TYR A 110 -23.19 -18.75 14.07
CA TYR A 110 -23.58 -17.62 13.24
C TYR A 110 -23.07 -17.79 11.81
N THR A 111 -23.78 -17.19 10.87
CA THR A 111 -23.28 -17.07 9.50
C THR A 111 -22.24 -15.98 9.42
N SER A 112 -21.00 -16.37 9.19
CA SER A 112 -19.90 -15.41 9.03
C SER A 112 -19.90 -14.79 7.64
N ILE A 113 -19.70 -13.48 7.58
CA ILE A 113 -19.51 -12.73 6.34
C ILE A 113 -18.24 -11.86 6.44
N ILE A 114 -17.64 -11.55 5.32
CA ILE A 114 -16.47 -10.68 5.23
C ILE A 114 -16.87 -9.37 4.56
N PRO A 115 -16.96 -8.24 5.29
CA PRO A 115 -17.18 -6.95 4.67
C PRO A 115 -15.94 -6.51 3.89
N VAL A 116 -16.11 -6.17 2.63
CA VAL A 116 -15.00 -5.71 1.77
C VAL A 116 -15.28 -4.32 1.23
N SER A 117 -14.32 -3.42 1.36
CA SER A 117 -14.35 -2.05 0.83
C SER A 117 -13.51 -1.86 -0.44
N MET A 118 -12.92 -2.94 -0.97
CA MET A 118 -11.92 -2.94 -2.04
C MET A 118 -10.60 -2.21 -1.68
N GLY A 119 -10.43 -1.80 -0.43
CA GLY A 119 -9.17 -1.30 0.10
C GLY A 119 -8.23 -2.45 0.47
N LYS A 120 -6.92 -2.16 0.55
CA LYS A 120 -5.87 -3.16 0.82
C LYS A 120 -6.14 -4.02 2.06
N ASP A 121 -6.59 -3.41 3.15
CA ASP A 121 -6.76 -4.09 4.45
C ASP A 121 -7.96 -5.06 4.41
N SER A 122 -9.10 -4.63 3.87
CA SER A 122 -10.29 -5.49 3.71
C SER A 122 -10.04 -6.64 2.73
N MET A 123 -9.26 -6.40 1.67
CA MET A 123 -8.89 -7.44 0.71
C MET A 123 -7.91 -8.44 1.31
N LEU A 124 -6.94 -8.00 2.12
CA LEU A 124 -6.04 -8.88 2.86
C LEU A 124 -6.82 -9.75 3.85
N THR A 125 -7.73 -9.15 4.63
CA THR A 125 -8.61 -9.90 5.54
C THR A 125 -9.43 -10.94 4.79
N CYS A 126 -10.01 -10.55 3.64
CA CYS A 126 -10.77 -11.47 2.80
C CYS A 126 -9.90 -12.64 2.29
N TYR A 127 -8.69 -12.36 1.86
CA TYR A 127 -7.73 -13.37 1.43
C TYR A 127 -7.42 -14.36 2.57
N LEU A 128 -7.04 -13.87 3.75
CA LEU A 128 -6.70 -14.71 4.90
C LEU A 128 -7.88 -15.57 5.38
N VAL A 129 -9.08 -14.99 5.48
CA VAL A 129 -10.26 -15.75 5.89
C VAL A 129 -10.62 -16.81 4.86
N ARG A 130 -10.65 -16.47 3.56
CA ARG A 130 -11.01 -17.43 2.50
C ARG A 130 -9.94 -18.47 2.22
N SER A 131 -8.68 -18.24 2.57
CA SER A 131 -7.65 -19.28 2.51
C SER A 131 -7.92 -20.42 3.52
N LEU A 132 -8.62 -20.14 4.62
CA LEU A 132 -9.00 -21.11 5.65
C LEU A 132 -10.43 -21.59 5.52
N TYR A 133 -11.33 -20.71 5.10
CA TYR A 133 -12.78 -20.91 5.00
C TYR A 133 -13.26 -20.40 3.63
N PRO A 134 -13.04 -21.15 2.54
CA PRO A 134 -13.25 -20.68 1.16
C PRO A 134 -14.71 -20.30 0.86
N ASP A 135 -15.66 -20.93 1.54
CA ASP A 135 -17.10 -20.70 1.35
C ASP A 135 -17.64 -19.43 2.05
N THR A 136 -16.79 -18.76 2.85
CA THR A 136 -17.20 -17.53 3.55
C THR A 136 -17.53 -16.43 2.54
N LYS A 137 -18.73 -15.89 2.64
CA LYS A 137 -19.23 -14.88 1.71
C LYS A 137 -18.58 -13.52 1.94
N ALA A 138 -18.01 -12.93 0.88
CA ALA A 138 -17.58 -11.53 0.88
C ALA A 138 -18.76 -10.63 0.49
N VAL A 139 -18.95 -9.54 1.23
CA VAL A 139 -20.02 -8.57 1.02
C VAL A 139 -19.45 -7.18 0.79
N PHE A 140 -19.75 -6.60 -0.36
CA PHE A 140 -19.43 -5.21 -0.67
C PHE A 140 -20.67 -4.34 -0.42
N ASN A 141 -20.53 -3.36 0.49
CA ASN A 141 -21.61 -2.40 0.74
C ASN A 141 -21.51 -1.26 -0.28
N ASN A 142 -22.45 -1.21 -1.22
CA ASN A 142 -22.51 -0.15 -2.22
C ASN A 142 -23.14 1.12 -1.61
N THR A 143 -22.31 2.05 -1.19
CA THR A 143 -22.75 3.35 -0.65
C THR A 143 -23.21 4.34 -1.71
N THR A 144 -22.98 4.04 -3.00
CA THR A 144 -23.16 4.94 -4.16
C THR A 144 -22.24 6.19 -4.16
N LEU A 145 -21.40 6.34 -3.15
CA LEU A 145 -20.49 7.48 -2.98
C LEU A 145 -19.02 7.13 -3.27
N ASP A 146 -18.74 5.86 -3.58
CA ASP A 146 -17.40 5.41 -3.86
C ASP A 146 -16.92 5.84 -5.27
N CYS A 147 -15.61 5.86 -5.49
CA CYS A 147 -15.06 6.18 -6.80
C CYS A 147 -15.33 5.07 -7.82
N LYS A 148 -15.32 5.43 -9.11
CA LYS A 148 -15.59 4.48 -10.22
C LYS A 148 -14.68 3.25 -10.21
N ASP A 149 -13.43 3.40 -9.76
CA ASP A 149 -12.48 2.31 -9.72
C ASP A 149 -12.81 1.29 -8.62
N THR A 150 -13.32 1.74 -7.47
CA THR A 150 -13.85 0.86 -6.41
C THR A 150 -14.96 -0.04 -6.95
N TYR A 151 -15.93 0.52 -7.69
CA TYR A 151 -17.00 -0.27 -8.31
C TYR A 151 -16.49 -1.24 -9.37
N ARG A 152 -15.52 -0.81 -10.17
CA ARG A 152 -14.89 -1.68 -11.18
C ARG A 152 -14.17 -2.87 -10.54
N MET A 153 -13.46 -2.63 -9.45
CA MET A 153 -12.80 -3.69 -8.66
C MET A 153 -13.83 -4.62 -8.00
N ALA A 154 -14.84 -4.07 -7.34
CA ALA A 154 -15.91 -4.85 -6.72
C ALA A 154 -16.62 -5.76 -7.73
N LYS A 155 -16.96 -5.24 -8.90
CA LYS A 155 -17.57 -6.01 -9.99
C LYS A 155 -16.67 -7.18 -10.43
N ARG A 156 -15.37 -6.93 -10.62
CA ARG A 156 -14.41 -7.98 -10.98
C ARG A 156 -14.31 -9.04 -9.90
N PHE A 157 -14.17 -8.61 -8.65
CA PHE A 157 -14.02 -9.50 -7.49
C PHE A 157 -15.25 -10.39 -7.28
N LEU A 158 -16.46 -9.84 -7.42
CA LEU A 158 -17.71 -10.57 -7.20
C LEU A 158 -18.12 -11.44 -8.39
N THR A 159 -17.61 -11.18 -9.60
CA THR A 159 -17.93 -11.97 -10.81
C THR A 159 -16.95 -13.12 -11.06
N VAL A 160 -15.82 -13.17 -10.41
CA VAL A 160 -14.95 -14.34 -10.44
C VAL A 160 -15.61 -15.43 -9.62
N LYS A 161 -16.34 -16.34 -10.28
CA LYS A 161 -16.77 -17.58 -9.68
C LYS A 161 -15.54 -18.38 -9.27
N SER A 162 -15.41 -18.67 -8.00
CA SER A 162 -14.47 -19.66 -7.46
C SER A 162 -14.68 -21.03 -8.08
#